data_1ade53e4d013ae4550dc99e3a6a46b93
#
_entry.id   1ade53e4d013ae4550dc99e3a6a46b93
#
_cell.length_a   1.000
_cell.length_b   1.000
_cell.length_c   1.000
_cell.angle_alpha   90.00
_cell.angle_beta   90.00
_cell.angle_gamma   90.00
#
_symmetry.space_group_name_H-M   'P 1'
#
loop_
_entity.id
_entity.type
_entity.pdbx_description
1 polymer ?
#
loop_
_entity_poly.entity_id
_entity_poly.type
_entity_poly.pdbx_seq_one_letter_code
_entity_poly.pdbx_strand_id
1 'polypeptide(L)'
;MKFDIVTIFPRMVQAGLAEGVVSRGIAQGLIDVGVHDLREFTTDRHRSVDDMPYGGGPGMVMKVEPLVKAVESVREARGAGRVVLMSPQGRRFTQAEAVRFGHDGHVVLLCGRYEGVDDRVTRLLDADEVSIGDFVLSGGELAALAVVDAVSRLVPGVVGDAASVQQESFADGLLDYPHYTRPAEFRGQKVPDVLVSGHHAEVRRWRKKAALARTLERRPDLLETAELDDESLKLLEEVRREL
;
A
#
# COMPACT_ATOMS: atom_id res chain seq x y z
N MET A 1 8.05 -6.74 11.32
CA MET A 1 7.05 -5.69 11.04
C MET A 1 5.73 -6.04 11.71
N LYS A 2 5.12 -5.10 12.45
CA LYS A 2 3.84 -5.33 13.13
C LYS A 2 2.72 -4.50 12.47
N PHE A 3 1.55 -5.10 12.35
CA PHE A 3 0.32 -4.40 11.98
C PHE A 3 -0.79 -4.75 12.98
N ASP A 4 -1.62 -3.78 13.31
CA ASP A 4 -2.87 -3.96 14.01
C ASP A 4 -3.99 -3.31 13.22
N ILE A 5 -5.05 -4.06 12.91
CA ILE A 5 -6.15 -3.60 12.08
C ILE A 5 -7.42 -3.59 12.91
N VAL A 6 -7.94 -2.40 13.18
CA VAL A 6 -9.19 -2.19 13.90
C VAL A 6 -10.34 -2.07 12.89
N THR A 7 -11.31 -2.95 12.97
CA THR A 7 -12.40 -3.06 11.99
C THR A 7 -13.68 -3.60 12.62
N ILE A 8 -14.82 -3.36 11.99
CA ILE A 8 -16.09 -4.03 12.33
C ILE A 8 -16.34 -5.32 11.52
N PHE A 9 -15.41 -5.66 10.60
CA PHE A 9 -15.47 -6.85 9.75
C PHE A 9 -14.18 -7.69 9.82
N PRO A 10 -13.82 -8.25 10.99
CA PRO A 10 -12.56 -8.95 11.18
C PRO A 10 -12.38 -10.13 10.19
N ARG A 11 -13.46 -10.85 9.86
CA ARG A 11 -13.39 -11.95 8.90
C ARG A 11 -12.99 -11.53 7.49
N MET A 12 -13.41 -10.33 7.05
CA MET A 12 -13.03 -9.77 5.75
C MET A 12 -11.52 -9.52 5.69
N VAL A 13 -10.97 -8.94 6.74
CA VAL A 13 -9.53 -8.69 6.85
C VAL A 13 -8.75 -10.00 6.94
N GLN A 14 -9.16 -10.92 7.80
CA GLN A 14 -8.52 -12.24 7.95
C GLN A 14 -8.49 -13.02 6.63
N ALA A 15 -9.58 -12.99 5.85
CA ALA A 15 -9.62 -13.64 4.53
C ALA A 15 -8.59 -13.03 3.55
N GLY A 16 -8.42 -11.69 3.57
CA GLY A 16 -7.43 -11.00 2.74
C GLY A 16 -5.98 -11.29 3.13
N LEU A 17 -5.73 -11.73 4.37
CA LEU A 17 -4.41 -12.08 4.88
C LEU A 17 -4.07 -13.57 4.74
N ALA A 18 -5.04 -14.40 4.35
CA ALA A 18 -4.92 -15.86 4.41
C ALA A 18 -4.04 -16.47 3.31
N GLU A 19 -3.75 -15.73 2.25
CA GLU A 19 -3.02 -16.25 1.09
C GLU A 19 -1.93 -15.29 0.60
N GLY A 20 -1.08 -15.78 -0.29
CA GLY A 20 -0.08 -14.99 -0.97
C GLY A 20 1.19 -14.72 -0.17
N VAL A 21 1.83 -13.60 -0.50
CA VAL A 21 3.13 -13.20 0.07
C VAL A 21 2.99 -12.82 1.54
N VAL A 22 1.93 -12.10 1.90
CA VAL A 22 1.66 -11.67 3.27
C VAL A 22 1.46 -12.86 4.20
N SER A 23 0.62 -13.83 3.79
CA SER A 23 0.38 -15.05 4.56
C SER A 23 1.68 -15.83 4.84
N ARG A 24 2.56 -15.96 3.84
CA ARG A 24 3.88 -16.59 4.02
C ARG A 24 4.76 -15.81 5.00
N GLY A 25 4.78 -14.47 4.89
CA GLY A 25 5.51 -13.61 5.82
C GLY A 25 5.04 -13.76 7.27
N ILE A 26 3.72 -13.89 7.47
CA ILE A 26 3.12 -14.18 8.79
C ILE A 26 3.56 -15.56 9.29
N ALA A 27 3.45 -16.60 8.46
CA ALA A 27 3.84 -17.95 8.82
C ALA A 27 5.32 -18.09 9.18
N GLN A 28 6.18 -17.27 8.59
CA GLN A 28 7.62 -17.19 8.88
C GLN A 28 7.97 -16.28 10.06
N GLY A 29 7.00 -15.61 10.67
CA GLY A 29 7.23 -14.68 11.78
C GLY A 29 7.91 -13.36 11.39
N LEU A 30 7.99 -13.06 10.09
CA LEU A 30 8.53 -11.80 9.58
C LEU A 30 7.54 -10.64 9.71
N ILE A 31 6.25 -10.97 9.66
CA ILE A 31 5.12 -10.07 9.81
C ILE A 31 4.24 -10.59 10.95
N ASP A 32 3.82 -9.70 11.80
CA ASP A 32 2.90 -9.99 12.91
C ASP A 32 1.66 -9.10 12.75
N VAL A 33 0.48 -9.70 12.50
CA VAL A 33 -0.77 -8.99 12.24
C VAL A 33 -1.81 -9.31 13.29
N GLY A 34 -2.22 -8.29 14.07
CA GLY A 34 -3.40 -8.34 14.93
C GLY A 34 -4.63 -7.82 14.19
N VAL A 35 -5.76 -8.51 14.31
CA VAL A 35 -7.06 -8.06 13.78
C VAL A 35 -8.03 -7.94 14.93
N HIS A 36 -8.53 -6.72 15.16
CA HIS A 36 -9.33 -6.35 16.32
C HIS A 36 -10.76 -6.02 15.90
N ASP A 37 -11.75 -6.72 16.46
CA ASP A 37 -13.16 -6.36 16.28
C ASP A 37 -13.48 -5.14 17.15
N LEU A 38 -13.80 -4.02 16.50
CA LEU A 38 -14.13 -2.78 17.19
C LEU A 38 -15.30 -2.94 18.18
N ARG A 39 -16.22 -3.89 17.92
CA ARG A 39 -17.36 -4.17 18.80
C ARG A 39 -16.95 -4.69 20.18
N GLU A 40 -15.75 -5.20 20.35
CA GLU A 40 -15.23 -5.67 21.63
C GLU A 40 -14.86 -4.52 22.57
N PHE A 41 -14.73 -3.30 22.04
CA PHE A 41 -14.37 -2.09 22.77
C PHE A 41 -15.57 -1.20 23.12
N THR A 42 -16.79 -1.68 22.88
CA THR A 42 -18.02 -1.01 23.28
C THR A 42 -18.44 -1.40 24.69
N THR A 43 -19.18 -0.53 25.38
CA THR A 43 -19.65 -0.76 26.74
C THR A 43 -21.15 -1.08 26.82
N ASP A 44 -21.86 -0.84 25.74
CA ASP A 44 -23.29 -1.08 25.66
C ASP A 44 -23.64 -2.52 25.27
N ARG A 45 -24.84 -2.98 25.70
CA ARG A 45 -25.34 -4.33 25.42
C ARG A 45 -25.43 -4.66 23.91
N HIS A 46 -25.68 -3.65 23.09
CA HIS A 46 -25.88 -3.81 21.65
C HIS A 46 -24.57 -3.75 20.86
N ARG A 47 -23.44 -3.48 21.54
CA ARG A 47 -22.11 -3.35 20.92
C ARG A 47 -22.10 -2.32 19.77
N SER A 48 -22.77 -1.18 20.01
CA SER A 48 -22.98 -0.13 18.99
C SER A 48 -21.71 0.68 18.80
N VAL A 49 -21.18 0.64 17.58
CA VAL A 49 -19.93 1.33 17.17
C VAL A 49 -20.19 2.65 16.44
N ASP A 50 -21.43 2.97 16.15
CA ASP A 50 -21.88 4.14 15.38
C ASP A 50 -23.08 4.83 16.05
N ASP A 51 -23.33 6.09 15.67
CA ASP A 51 -24.46 6.88 16.14
C ASP A 51 -24.82 7.95 15.10
N MET A 52 -25.96 8.63 15.31
CA MET A 52 -26.43 9.71 14.44
C MET A 52 -25.45 10.90 14.48
N PRO A 53 -25.16 11.54 13.33
CA PRO A 53 -24.30 12.71 13.31
C PRO A 53 -24.92 13.91 14.03
N TYR A 54 -24.11 14.66 14.77
CA TYR A 54 -24.52 15.98 15.26
C TYR A 54 -24.78 16.90 14.07
N GLY A 55 -25.82 17.72 14.17
CA GLY A 55 -26.27 18.60 13.08
C GLY A 55 -27.24 17.90 12.10
N GLY A 56 -27.51 16.62 12.29
CA GLY A 56 -28.37 15.85 11.40
C GLY A 56 -27.68 15.43 10.11
N GLY A 57 -28.43 14.85 9.20
CA GLY A 57 -27.94 14.35 7.91
C GLY A 57 -28.23 12.86 7.73
N PRO A 58 -27.97 12.32 6.52
CA PRO A 58 -28.12 10.90 6.26
C PRO A 58 -27.00 10.08 6.90
N GLY A 59 -27.25 8.80 7.14
CA GLY A 59 -26.26 7.84 7.60
C GLY A 59 -25.88 7.94 9.07
N MET A 60 -24.81 7.29 9.42
CA MET A 60 -24.28 7.15 10.79
C MET A 60 -22.78 7.53 10.81
N VAL A 61 -22.25 7.83 11.98
CA VAL A 61 -20.82 8.15 12.19
C VAL A 61 -20.25 7.19 13.22
N MET A 62 -19.05 6.67 12.99
CA MET A 62 -18.37 5.81 13.96
C MET A 62 -18.00 6.59 15.21
N LYS A 63 -18.32 5.99 16.36
CA LYS A 63 -18.11 6.60 17.68
C LYS A 63 -16.62 6.72 18.02
N VAL A 64 -16.27 7.81 18.71
CA VAL A 64 -14.92 8.09 19.17
C VAL A 64 -14.44 7.09 20.25
N GLU A 65 -15.29 6.77 21.23
CA GLU A 65 -14.91 5.98 22.39
C GLU A 65 -14.41 4.56 22.06
N PRO A 66 -15.12 3.74 21.24
CA PRO A 66 -14.62 2.41 20.89
C PRO A 66 -13.28 2.44 20.15
N LEU A 67 -13.09 3.40 19.25
CA LEU A 67 -11.85 3.53 18.47
C LEU A 67 -10.66 3.92 19.35
N VAL A 68 -10.85 4.88 20.26
CA VAL A 68 -9.79 5.27 21.20
C VAL A 68 -9.43 4.10 22.10
N LYS A 69 -10.41 3.42 22.70
CA LYS A 69 -10.17 2.23 23.56
C LYS A 69 -9.46 1.10 22.81
N ALA A 70 -9.81 0.86 21.55
CA ALA A 70 -9.15 -0.17 20.73
C ALA A 70 -7.66 0.15 20.55
N VAL A 71 -7.32 1.39 20.21
CA VAL A 71 -5.92 1.79 20.02
C VAL A 71 -5.15 1.78 21.34
N GLU A 72 -5.75 2.24 22.42
CA GLU A 72 -5.14 2.19 23.77
C GLU A 72 -4.84 0.73 24.18
N SER A 73 -5.77 -0.19 23.97
CA SER A 73 -5.58 -1.61 24.22
C SER A 73 -4.46 -2.22 23.36
N VAL A 74 -4.38 -1.85 22.08
CA VAL A 74 -3.28 -2.26 21.20
C VAL A 74 -1.95 -1.73 21.72
N ARG A 75 -1.88 -0.45 22.08
CA ARG A 75 -0.66 0.17 22.64
C ARG A 75 -0.20 -0.50 23.93
N GLU A 76 -1.13 -0.86 24.81
CA GLU A 76 -0.82 -1.57 26.04
C GLU A 76 -0.28 -2.98 25.79
N ALA A 77 -0.90 -3.74 24.89
CA ALA A 77 -0.55 -5.14 24.62
C ALA A 77 0.67 -5.31 23.71
N ARG A 78 0.87 -4.41 22.73
CA ARG A 78 1.82 -4.61 21.64
C ARG A 78 2.82 -3.47 21.48
N GLY A 79 2.69 -2.42 22.27
CA GLY A 79 3.55 -1.23 22.23
C GLY A 79 3.02 -0.13 21.30
N ALA A 80 3.68 1.03 21.38
CA ALA A 80 3.32 2.18 20.54
C ALA A 80 3.52 1.87 19.07
N GLY A 81 2.56 2.29 18.24
CA GLY A 81 2.60 2.20 16.79
C GLY A 81 2.04 3.48 16.16
N ARG A 82 2.41 3.73 14.90
CA ARG A 82 1.80 4.80 14.10
C ARG A 82 0.33 4.49 13.88
N VAL A 83 -0.55 5.39 14.27
CA VAL A 83 -1.99 5.25 14.02
C VAL A 83 -2.33 5.87 12.68
N VAL A 84 -3.03 5.13 11.83
CA VAL A 84 -3.42 5.54 10.48
C VAL A 84 -4.92 5.30 10.29
N LEU A 85 -5.67 6.36 10.03
CA LEU A 85 -7.06 6.26 9.61
C LEU A 85 -7.14 6.13 8.09
N MET A 86 -7.74 5.06 7.61
CA MET A 86 -8.01 4.90 6.17
C MET A 86 -9.20 5.79 5.79
N SER A 87 -8.92 6.86 5.05
CA SER A 87 -9.88 7.93 4.74
C SER A 87 -9.66 8.45 3.32
N PRO A 88 -10.71 8.68 2.50
CA PRO A 88 -10.56 9.32 1.20
C PRO A 88 -10.07 10.78 1.29
N GLN A 89 -10.16 11.39 2.45
CA GLN A 89 -9.72 12.77 2.72
C GLN A 89 -8.22 12.84 3.06
N GLY A 90 -7.59 11.70 3.32
CA GLY A 90 -6.19 11.60 3.71
C GLY A 90 -5.21 11.88 2.56
N ARG A 91 -3.93 12.09 2.93
CA ARG A 91 -2.86 12.16 1.93
C ARG A 91 -2.76 10.86 1.16
N ARG A 92 -2.36 10.95 -0.11
CA ARG A 92 -2.26 9.79 -0.98
C ARG A 92 -1.15 8.84 -0.52
N PHE A 93 -1.48 7.57 -0.35
CA PHE A 93 -0.53 6.48 -0.12
C PHE A 93 0.30 6.24 -1.39
N THR A 94 1.61 6.24 -1.25
CA THR A 94 2.58 6.03 -2.33
C THR A 94 3.61 5.00 -1.91
N GLN A 95 4.48 4.57 -2.82
CA GLN A 95 5.61 3.68 -2.49
C GLN A 95 6.53 4.29 -1.42
N ALA A 96 6.78 5.61 -1.48
CA ALA A 96 7.55 6.31 -0.45
C ALA A 96 6.87 6.25 0.94
N GLU A 97 5.54 6.33 1.00
CA GLU A 97 4.80 6.13 2.25
C GLU A 97 4.91 4.68 2.75
N ALA A 98 4.88 3.69 1.84
CA ALA A 98 5.07 2.28 2.21
C ALA A 98 6.46 2.07 2.84
N VAL A 99 7.51 2.66 2.27
CA VAL A 99 8.87 2.64 2.82
C VAL A 99 8.89 3.29 4.22
N ARG A 100 8.28 4.46 4.38
CA ARG A 100 8.19 5.16 5.67
C ARG A 100 7.50 4.29 6.72
N PHE A 101 6.36 3.68 6.40
CA PHE A 101 5.65 2.78 7.31
C PHE A 101 6.46 1.54 7.67
N GLY A 102 7.26 1.02 6.72
CA GLY A 102 8.19 -0.07 6.98
C GLY A 102 9.25 0.30 8.05
N HIS A 103 9.75 1.54 8.03
CA HIS A 103 10.70 2.05 9.04
C HIS A 103 10.08 2.26 10.41
N ASP A 104 8.78 2.59 10.49
CA ASP A 104 8.09 2.74 11.78
C ASP A 104 8.02 1.42 12.56
N GLY A 105 8.07 0.29 11.88
CA GLY A 105 8.09 -1.05 12.48
C GLY A 105 6.77 -1.53 13.07
N HIS A 106 5.83 -0.64 13.39
CA HIS A 106 4.49 -0.94 13.89
C HIS A 106 3.47 0.09 13.38
N VAL A 107 2.42 -0.38 12.71
CA VAL A 107 1.32 0.47 12.18
C VAL A 107 -0.02 -0.06 12.67
N VAL A 108 -0.84 0.84 13.22
CA VAL A 108 -2.22 0.57 13.64
C VAL A 108 -3.16 1.20 12.62
N LEU A 109 -3.89 0.37 11.86
CA LEU A 109 -4.79 0.79 10.79
C LEU A 109 -6.23 0.83 11.29
N LEU A 110 -6.87 1.99 11.23
CA LEU A 110 -8.27 2.18 11.56
C LEU A 110 -9.12 2.13 10.29
N CYS A 111 -10.03 1.17 10.22
CA CYS A 111 -10.95 1.02 9.09
C CYS A 111 -12.24 1.80 9.35
N GLY A 112 -12.34 2.99 8.76
CA GLY A 112 -13.57 3.78 8.80
C GLY A 112 -14.72 3.12 8.03
N ARG A 113 -15.96 3.39 8.45
CA ARG A 113 -17.20 2.93 7.81
C ARG A 113 -18.28 4.00 7.92
N TYR A 114 -19.44 3.73 7.31
CA TYR A 114 -20.59 4.64 7.28
C TYR A 114 -20.27 5.98 6.61
N GLU A 115 -20.72 7.12 7.16
CA GLU A 115 -20.40 8.47 6.67
C GLU A 115 -18.99 8.91 7.06
N GLY A 116 -18.35 8.17 7.98
CA GLY A 116 -16.99 8.43 8.46
C GLY A 116 -16.81 8.11 9.93
N VAL A 117 -15.71 8.63 10.44
CA VAL A 117 -15.28 8.48 11.83
C VAL A 117 -15.41 9.84 12.52
N ASP A 118 -15.79 9.86 13.79
CA ASP A 118 -15.81 11.09 14.58
C ASP A 118 -14.44 11.79 14.52
N ASP A 119 -14.43 13.05 14.11
CA ASP A 119 -13.22 13.85 13.85
C ASP A 119 -12.28 13.96 15.07
N ARG A 120 -12.81 13.77 16.27
CA ARG A 120 -12.00 13.75 17.51
C ARG A 120 -11.02 12.58 17.56
N VAL A 121 -11.27 11.49 16.83
CA VAL A 121 -10.39 10.31 16.78
C VAL A 121 -9.01 10.69 16.26
N THR A 122 -8.94 11.45 15.16
CA THR A 122 -7.66 11.86 14.57
C THR A 122 -6.81 12.68 15.53
N ARG A 123 -7.43 13.61 16.25
CA ARG A 123 -6.76 14.47 17.24
C ARG A 123 -6.35 13.73 18.50
N LEU A 124 -7.23 12.89 19.07
CA LEU A 124 -6.95 12.17 20.32
C LEU A 124 -5.88 11.11 20.16
N LEU A 125 -5.79 10.50 18.98
CA LEU A 125 -4.86 9.42 18.70
C LEU A 125 -3.59 9.88 17.97
N ASP A 126 -3.51 11.15 17.56
CA ASP A 126 -2.48 11.69 16.65
C ASP A 126 -2.41 10.82 15.39
N ALA A 127 -3.59 10.55 14.80
CA ALA A 127 -3.71 9.64 13.67
C ALA A 127 -3.45 10.35 12.35
N ASP A 128 -2.61 9.76 11.51
CA ASP A 128 -2.45 10.14 10.11
C ASP A 128 -3.69 9.71 9.30
N GLU A 129 -4.24 10.58 8.48
CA GLU A 129 -5.23 10.18 7.49
C GLU A 129 -4.56 9.81 6.16
N VAL A 130 -4.93 8.65 5.61
CA VAL A 130 -4.31 8.12 4.38
C VAL A 130 -5.37 7.60 3.42
N SER A 131 -5.24 8.01 2.16
CA SER A 131 -6.09 7.60 1.03
C SER A 131 -5.30 6.73 0.05
N ILE A 132 -5.92 5.67 -0.48
CA ILE A 132 -5.32 4.86 -1.56
C ILE A 132 -5.69 5.34 -2.98
N GLY A 133 -6.41 6.46 -3.10
CA GLY A 133 -6.79 7.04 -4.39
C GLY A 133 -8.04 7.89 -4.33
N ASP A 134 -8.34 8.57 -5.42
CA ASP A 134 -9.47 9.50 -5.56
C ASP A 134 -10.75 8.75 -5.91
N PHE A 135 -11.18 7.86 -5.03
CA PHE A 135 -12.43 7.09 -5.12
C PHE A 135 -12.91 6.71 -3.71
N VAL A 136 -14.21 6.44 -3.59
CA VAL A 136 -14.84 6.08 -2.33
C VAL A 136 -15.07 4.58 -2.25
N LEU A 137 -14.66 3.96 -1.14
CA LEU A 137 -14.96 2.59 -0.77
C LEU A 137 -16.04 2.56 0.31
N SER A 138 -16.73 1.44 0.45
CA SER A 138 -17.72 1.24 1.53
C SER A 138 -17.09 1.16 2.93
N GLY A 139 -15.76 1.11 3.03
CA GLY A 139 -15.00 1.09 4.27
C GLY A 139 -13.50 0.94 4.06
N GLY A 140 -12.74 1.07 5.14
CA GLY A 140 -11.28 1.12 5.12
C GLY A 140 -10.57 -0.23 5.00
N GLU A 141 -11.27 -1.37 5.06
CA GLU A 141 -10.64 -2.70 5.16
C GLU A 141 -9.80 -3.04 3.92
N LEU A 142 -10.31 -2.79 2.70
CA LEU A 142 -9.55 -3.03 1.47
C LEU A 142 -8.35 -2.10 1.36
N ALA A 143 -8.50 -0.86 1.79
CA ALA A 143 -7.41 0.11 1.83
C ALA A 143 -6.33 -0.33 2.85
N ALA A 144 -6.73 -0.79 4.03
CA ALA A 144 -5.82 -1.32 5.04
C ALA A 144 -5.06 -2.56 4.51
N LEU A 145 -5.73 -3.48 3.83
CA LEU A 145 -5.10 -4.64 3.20
C LEU A 145 -4.08 -4.23 2.12
N ALA A 146 -4.39 -3.22 1.30
CA ALA A 146 -3.47 -2.69 0.31
C ALA A 146 -2.20 -2.09 0.96
N VAL A 147 -2.36 -1.36 2.06
CA VAL A 147 -1.23 -0.82 2.85
C VAL A 147 -0.40 -1.96 3.44
N VAL A 148 -1.04 -2.96 4.05
CA VAL A 148 -0.34 -4.13 4.62
C VAL A 148 0.45 -4.86 3.54
N ASP A 149 -0.14 -5.12 2.37
CA ASP A 149 0.57 -5.81 1.29
C ASP A 149 1.78 -5.00 0.80
N ALA A 150 1.58 -3.72 0.48
CA ALA A 150 2.64 -2.85 -0.04
C ALA A 150 3.82 -2.71 0.94
N VAL A 151 3.55 -2.55 2.24
CA VAL A 151 4.60 -2.44 3.27
C VAL A 151 5.27 -3.79 3.53
N SER A 152 4.49 -4.87 3.58
CA SER A 152 4.99 -6.22 3.83
C SER A 152 6.03 -6.68 2.81
N ARG A 153 5.85 -6.32 1.53
CA ARG A 153 6.79 -6.64 0.45
C ARG A 153 8.18 -6.03 0.65
N LEU A 154 8.27 -4.94 1.42
CA LEU A 154 9.52 -4.26 1.74
C LEU A 154 10.27 -4.90 2.93
N VAL A 155 9.62 -5.79 3.67
CA VAL A 155 10.23 -6.50 4.80
C VAL A 155 11.20 -7.56 4.27
N PRO A 156 12.48 -7.54 4.68
CA PRO A 156 13.47 -8.52 4.22
C PRO A 156 13.00 -9.96 4.45
N GLY A 157 13.09 -10.79 3.41
CA GLY A 157 12.72 -12.20 3.45
C GLY A 157 11.25 -12.52 3.13
N VAL A 158 10.36 -11.52 3.06
CA VAL A 158 8.95 -11.72 2.69
C VAL A 158 8.81 -11.99 1.20
N VAL A 159 9.52 -11.24 0.36
CA VAL A 159 9.68 -11.53 -1.08
C VAL A 159 10.97 -12.32 -1.27
N GLY A 160 10.90 -13.40 -2.07
CA GLY A 160 12.02 -14.35 -2.21
C GLY A 160 13.28 -13.75 -2.85
N ASP A 161 13.13 -12.74 -3.70
CA ASP A 161 14.26 -12.04 -4.33
C ASP A 161 14.18 -10.54 -4.00
N ALA A 162 15.11 -10.07 -3.15
CA ALA A 162 15.20 -8.67 -2.76
C ALA A 162 15.51 -7.75 -3.96
N ALA A 163 16.19 -8.25 -5.00
CA ALA A 163 16.46 -7.48 -6.21
C ALA A 163 15.18 -7.17 -7.00
N SER A 164 14.16 -8.04 -6.91
CA SER A 164 12.86 -7.78 -7.54
C SER A 164 12.21 -6.52 -7.01
N VAL A 165 12.22 -6.33 -5.68
CA VAL A 165 11.60 -5.15 -5.03
C VAL A 165 12.31 -3.86 -5.42
N GLN A 166 13.63 -3.92 -5.65
CA GLN A 166 14.44 -2.75 -6.02
C GLN A 166 14.28 -2.34 -7.49
N GLN A 167 13.75 -3.21 -8.34
CA GLN A 167 13.59 -2.96 -9.78
C GLN A 167 12.13 -2.76 -10.21
N GLU A 168 11.20 -2.74 -9.26
CA GLU A 168 9.77 -2.52 -9.54
C GLU A 168 9.44 -1.05 -9.79
N SER A 169 8.26 -0.81 -10.36
CA SER A 169 7.73 0.55 -10.53
C SER A 169 7.80 1.34 -9.23
N PHE A 170 8.23 2.59 -9.33
CA PHE A 170 8.38 3.57 -8.24
C PHE A 170 9.57 3.35 -7.30
N ALA A 171 10.35 2.27 -7.43
CA ALA A 171 11.56 2.06 -6.61
C ALA A 171 12.58 3.17 -6.89
N ASP A 172 12.87 3.43 -8.17
CA ASP A 172 13.77 4.50 -8.63
C ASP A 172 12.99 5.71 -9.21
N GLY A 173 11.72 5.88 -8.81
CA GLY A 173 10.87 6.96 -9.32
C GLY A 173 10.34 6.77 -10.74
N LEU A 174 10.59 5.64 -11.39
CA LEU A 174 10.14 5.33 -12.75
C LEU A 174 9.10 4.20 -12.74
N LEU A 175 8.40 4.03 -13.85
CA LEU A 175 7.67 2.80 -14.13
C LEU A 175 8.63 1.70 -14.59
N ASP A 176 8.32 0.47 -14.24
CA ASP A 176 9.08 -0.70 -14.67
C ASP A 176 8.96 -0.95 -16.19
N TYR A 177 9.95 -1.64 -16.76
CA TYR A 177 9.98 -2.04 -18.17
C TYR A 177 9.00 -3.19 -18.45
N PRO A 178 8.65 -3.46 -19.74
CA PRO A 178 7.78 -4.57 -20.09
C PRO A 178 8.47 -5.93 -19.87
N HIS A 179 7.77 -6.85 -19.21
CA HIS A 179 8.23 -8.23 -19.01
C HIS A 179 7.67 -9.16 -20.06
N TYR A 180 8.48 -10.14 -20.47
CA TYR A 180 8.12 -11.17 -21.42
C TYR A 180 8.48 -12.55 -20.84
N THR A 181 7.67 -13.57 -21.22
CA THR A 181 7.90 -14.96 -20.86
C THR A 181 7.66 -15.88 -22.06
N ARG A 182 7.85 -17.16 -21.90
CA ARG A 182 7.61 -18.18 -22.94
C ARG A 182 6.13 -18.26 -23.33
N PRO A 183 5.86 -18.55 -24.62
CA PRO A 183 6.76 -18.77 -25.74
C PRO A 183 7.37 -17.47 -26.31
N ALA A 184 8.50 -17.56 -27.02
CA ALA A 184 9.18 -16.41 -27.64
C ALA A 184 8.35 -15.70 -28.73
N GLU A 185 7.42 -16.42 -29.34
CA GLU A 185 6.44 -15.87 -30.29
C GLU A 185 5.06 -16.45 -29.99
N PHE A 186 4.04 -15.57 -29.96
CA PHE A 186 2.65 -15.97 -29.80
C PHE A 186 1.75 -15.11 -30.70
N ARG A 187 1.03 -15.75 -31.64
CA ARG A 187 0.13 -15.09 -32.62
C ARG A 187 0.78 -13.95 -33.39
N GLY A 188 2.02 -14.16 -33.83
CA GLY A 188 2.80 -13.18 -34.59
C GLY A 188 3.44 -12.07 -33.75
N GLN A 189 3.21 -12.04 -32.43
CA GLN A 189 3.87 -11.12 -31.52
C GLN A 189 5.14 -11.77 -30.95
N LYS A 190 6.29 -11.14 -31.15
CA LYS A 190 7.60 -11.65 -30.73
C LYS A 190 8.10 -10.94 -29.50
N VAL A 191 8.84 -11.69 -28.67
CA VAL A 191 9.70 -11.11 -27.65
C VAL A 191 10.81 -10.31 -28.36
N PRO A 192 11.18 -9.10 -27.87
CA PRO A 192 12.30 -8.34 -28.46
C PRO A 192 13.58 -9.18 -28.53
N ASP A 193 14.26 -9.17 -29.69
CA ASP A 193 15.44 -10.01 -29.96
C ASP A 193 16.57 -9.79 -28.94
N VAL A 194 16.74 -8.56 -28.47
CA VAL A 194 17.72 -8.23 -27.42
C VAL A 194 17.54 -9.05 -26.15
N LEU A 195 16.30 -9.39 -25.78
CA LEU A 195 16.00 -10.15 -24.56
C LEU A 195 16.35 -11.65 -24.66
N VAL A 196 16.49 -12.16 -25.88
CA VAL A 196 16.87 -13.54 -26.16
C VAL A 196 18.32 -13.67 -26.64
N SER A 197 19.04 -12.55 -26.79
CA SER A 197 20.42 -12.51 -27.34
C SER A 197 21.51 -13.05 -26.40
N GLY A 198 21.26 -13.07 -25.10
CA GLY A 198 22.28 -13.39 -24.09
C GLY A 198 23.25 -12.24 -23.75
N HIS A 199 23.17 -11.09 -24.42
CA HIS A 199 24.01 -9.93 -24.18
C HIS A 199 23.52 -9.09 -23.01
N HIS A 200 23.96 -9.42 -21.79
CA HIS A 200 23.46 -8.81 -20.54
C HIS A 200 23.56 -7.27 -20.50
N ALA A 201 24.59 -6.68 -21.11
CA ALA A 201 24.74 -5.22 -21.15
C ALA A 201 23.66 -4.56 -22.02
N GLU A 202 23.38 -5.15 -23.19
CA GLU A 202 22.34 -4.68 -24.11
C GLU A 202 20.94 -4.88 -23.51
N VAL A 203 20.70 -6.01 -22.86
CA VAL A 203 19.46 -6.28 -22.13
C VAL A 203 19.22 -5.23 -21.03
N ARG A 204 20.25 -4.90 -20.25
CA ARG A 204 20.15 -3.87 -19.20
C ARG A 204 19.84 -2.49 -19.79
N ARG A 205 20.56 -2.09 -20.87
CA ARG A 205 20.31 -0.82 -21.57
C ARG A 205 18.88 -0.77 -22.16
N TRP A 206 18.44 -1.86 -22.77
CA TRP A 206 17.08 -1.97 -23.31
C TRP A 206 16.02 -1.82 -22.22
N ARG A 207 16.18 -2.50 -21.08
CA ARG A 207 15.26 -2.39 -19.92
C ARG A 207 15.15 -0.96 -19.43
N LYS A 208 16.30 -0.29 -19.27
CA LYS A 208 16.35 1.11 -18.83
C LYS A 208 15.66 2.04 -19.82
N LYS A 209 15.93 1.90 -21.12
CA LYS A 209 15.27 2.67 -22.18
C LYS A 209 13.76 2.42 -22.22
N ALA A 210 13.34 1.16 -22.10
CA ALA A 210 11.93 0.78 -22.10
C ALA A 210 11.17 1.31 -20.87
N ALA A 211 11.80 1.34 -19.69
CA ALA A 211 11.25 1.95 -18.48
C ALA A 211 11.03 3.46 -18.66
N LEU A 212 12.04 4.17 -19.20
CA LEU A 212 11.95 5.61 -19.50
C LEU A 212 10.85 5.91 -20.54
N ALA A 213 10.78 5.13 -21.63
CA ALA A 213 9.75 5.29 -22.65
C ALA A 213 8.35 5.11 -22.07
N ARG A 214 8.14 4.05 -21.28
CA ARG A 214 6.85 3.79 -20.63
C ARG A 214 6.50 4.88 -19.62
N THR A 215 7.47 5.39 -18.87
CA THR A 215 7.24 6.47 -17.91
C THR A 215 6.88 7.76 -18.64
N LEU A 216 7.58 8.12 -19.71
CA LEU A 216 7.27 9.30 -20.50
C LEU A 216 5.86 9.25 -21.12
N GLU A 217 5.45 8.07 -21.61
CA GLU A 217 4.13 7.87 -22.22
C GLU A 217 2.98 7.91 -21.22
N ARG A 218 3.15 7.28 -20.04
CA ARG A 218 2.03 7.00 -19.12
C ARG A 218 2.02 7.83 -17.85
N ARG A 219 3.18 8.21 -17.37
CA ARG A 219 3.36 8.95 -16.13
C ARG A 219 4.52 9.96 -16.26
N PRO A 220 4.38 10.94 -17.20
CA PRO A 220 5.42 11.95 -17.42
C PRO A 220 5.71 12.78 -16.15
N ASP A 221 4.73 12.92 -15.25
CA ASP A 221 4.87 13.56 -13.94
C ASP A 221 5.99 12.95 -13.08
N LEU A 222 6.26 11.64 -13.20
CA LEU A 222 7.33 10.98 -12.45
C LEU A 222 8.72 11.44 -12.91
N LEU A 223 8.88 11.80 -14.18
CA LEU A 223 10.17 12.29 -14.70
C LEU A 223 10.57 13.67 -14.17
N GLU A 224 9.61 14.43 -13.64
CA GLU A 224 9.86 15.75 -13.03
C GLU A 224 10.62 15.61 -11.69
N THR A 225 10.46 14.49 -11.01
CA THR A 225 11.02 14.23 -9.67
C THR A 225 12.03 13.09 -9.62
N ALA A 226 12.16 12.29 -10.70
CA ALA A 226 13.09 11.18 -10.75
C ALA A 226 14.55 11.64 -10.80
N GLU A 227 15.40 11.04 -10.00
CA GLU A 227 16.86 11.26 -10.06
C GLU A 227 17.45 10.40 -11.19
N LEU A 228 17.68 11.01 -12.35
CA LEU A 228 18.21 10.35 -13.53
C LEU A 228 19.73 10.50 -13.62
N ASP A 229 20.45 9.37 -13.79
CA ASP A 229 21.87 9.39 -14.09
C ASP A 229 22.13 9.82 -15.55
N ASP A 230 23.40 10.10 -15.89
CA ASP A 230 23.81 10.56 -17.24
C ASP A 230 23.42 9.60 -18.35
N GLU A 231 23.39 8.30 -18.09
CA GLU A 231 22.94 7.29 -19.05
C GLU A 231 21.43 7.39 -19.28
N SER A 232 20.65 7.52 -18.21
CA SER A 232 19.19 7.69 -18.27
C SER A 232 18.80 8.96 -19.01
N LEU A 233 19.50 10.07 -18.78
CA LEU A 233 19.25 11.33 -19.49
C LEU A 233 19.46 11.17 -20.99
N LYS A 234 20.56 10.53 -21.42
CA LYS A 234 20.83 10.25 -22.84
C LYS A 234 19.77 9.33 -23.46
N LEU A 235 19.37 8.28 -22.76
CA LEU A 235 18.33 7.36 -23.20
C LEU A 235 16.97 8.05 -23.29
N LEU A 236 16.64 8.94 -22.37
CA LEU A 236 15.40 9.72 -22.42
C LEU A 236 15.36 10.66 -23.63
N GLU A 237 16.50 11.27 -24.00
CA GLU A 237 16.60 12.06 -25.22
C GLU A 237 16.44 11.21 -26.49
N GLU A 238 17.01 9.99 -26.51
CA GLU A 238 16.78 9.04 -27.61
C GLU A 238 15.29 8.72 -27.73
N VAL A 239 14.62 8.37 -26.63
CA VAL A 239 13.18 8.07 -26.60
C VAL A 239 12.35 9.26 -27.11
N ARG A 240 12.66 10.49 -26.69
CA ARG A 240 11.95 11.70 -27.16
C ARG A 240 12.09 11.97 -28.64
N ARG A 241 13.16 11.49 -29.28
CA ARG A 241 13.36 11.63 -30.74
C ARG A 241 12.66 10.52 -31.55
N GLU A 242 12.34 9.40 -30.92
CA GLU A 242 11.69 8.25 -31.54
C GLU A 242 10.15 8.33 -31.47
N LEU A 243 9.59 9.21 -30.61
CA LEU A 243 8.17 9.52 -30.48
C LEU A 243 7.77 10.70 -31.37
#